data_a833691ae9c012b919e4dcb016803f7b
#
_entry.id   a833691ae9c012b919e4dcb016803f7b
#
_cell.length_a   1.000
_cell.length_b   1.000
_cell.length_c   1.000
_cell.angle_alpha   90.00
_cell.angle_beta   90.00
_cell.angle_gamma   90.00
#
_symmetry.space_group_name_H-M   'P 1'
#
loop_
_entity.id
_entity.type
_entity.pdbx_description
1 polymer ?
#
loop_
_entity_poly.entity_id
_entity_poly.type
_entity_poly.pdbx_seq_one_letter_code
_entity_poly.pdbx_strand_id
1 'polypeptide(L)'
;MKEGHIEQEFTSDEFKALSDLKREQMGLRSIIPEQIQIPEITGNSEDAVLQVCNLSCKRKKQMIFENICLSAREGDIIGITGENGAGKSTFCNCLCGLLRSKNGEILYKGKKLSEKARTKLFGMVMQEVNHQLFSDSVKNECLLANEEASEQKIRDLLEKFDLEKYAEYHPMILSGGQRQRLAICQAVMGGKKLLIFDEPT
;
A
#
# COMPACT_ATOMS: atom_id res chain seq x y z
N MET A 1 -12.74 -15.44 16.95
CA MET A 1 -13.35 -14.69 18.07
C MET A 1 -14.05 -13.47 17.49
N LYS A 2 -15.28 -13.21 17.88
CA LYS A 2 -16.04 -12.03 17.45
C LYS A 2 -16.63 -11.39 18.70
N GLU A 3 -16.48 -10.08 18.85
CA GLU A 3 -16.96 -9.31 20.01
C GLU A 3 -16.55 -9.89 21.39
N GLY A 4 -15.36 -10.49 21.47
CA GLY A 4 -14.84 -11.08 22.70
C GLY A 4 -15.29 -12.51 22.99
N HIS A 5 -16.13 -13.11 22.14
CA HIS A 5 -16.61 -14.48 22.29
C HIS A 5 -15.93 -15.45 21.35
N ILE A 6 -15.71 -16.70 21.80
CA ILE A 6 -15.26 -17.81 20.94
C ILE A 6 -16.49 -18.30 20.18
N GLU A 7 -16.53 -18.12 18.87
CA GLU A 7 -17.66 -18.57 18.06
C GLU A 7 -17.59 -20.07 17.73
N GLN A 8 -16.38 -20.56 17.44
CA GLN A 8 -16.14 -21.97 17.10
C GLN A 8 -14.74 -22.38 17.50
N GLU A 9 -14.60 -23.65 17.87
CA GLU A 9 -13.33 -24.33 18.12
C GLU A 9 -13.17 -25.46 17.10
N PHE A 10 -11.96 -25.67 16.62
CA PHE A 10 -11.63 -26.71 15.67
C PHE A 10 -10.39 -27.48 16.12
N THR A 11 -10.38 -28.74 15.92
CA THR A 11 -9.14 -29.53 15.93
C THR A 11 -8.32 -29.17 14.68
N SER A 12 -7.03 -29.53 14.69
CA SER A 12 -6.13 -29.29 13.55
C SER A 12 -6.66 -29.92 12.24
N ASP A 13 -7.24 -31.09 12.33
CA ASP A 13 -7.72 -31.82 11.17
C ASP A 13 -9.05 -31.25 10.65
N GLU A 14 -9.96 -30.87 11.53
CA GLU A 14 -11.19 -30.15 11.16
C GLU A 14 -10.89 -28.81 10.52
N PHE A 15 -9.91 -28.06 11.04
CA PHE A 15 -9.49 -26.80 10.48
C PHE A 15 -8.90 -26.96 9.06
N LYS A 16 -8.09 -27.99 8.84
CA LYS A 16 -7.55 -28.32 7.50
C LYS A 16 -8.63 -28.75 6.52
N ALA A 17 -9.68 -29.41 6.99
CA ALA A 17 -10.79 -29.88 6.18
C ALA A 17 -11.81 -28.77 5.81
N LEU A 18 -11.71 -27.55 6.40
CA LEU A 18 -12.57 -26.44 6.04
C LEU A 18 -12.36 -26.05 4.57
N SER A 19 -13.48 -25.86 3.85
CA SER A 19 -13.43 -25.27 2.49
C SER A 19 -12.95 -23.81 2.54
N ASP A 20 -12.32 -23.34 1.46
CA ASP A 20 -11.84 -21.96 1.39
C ASP A 20 -12.98 -20.95 1.52
N LEU A 21 -14.14 -21.24 0.92
CA LEU A 21 -15.36 -20.42 1.07
C LEU A 21 -15.79 -20.27 2.54
N LYS A 22 -15.70 -21.33 3.33
CA LYS A 22 -16.07 -21.29 4.75
C LYS A 22 -15.02 -20.53 5.58
N ARG A 23 -13.74 -20.65 5.22
CA ARG A 23 -12.65 -19.85 5.83
C ARG A 23 -12.83 -18.37 5.55
N GLU A 24 -13.14 -18.00 4.31
CA GLU A 24 -13.39 -16.62 3.90
C GLU A 24 -14.58 -16.01 4.66
N GLN A 25 -15.69 -16.74 4.77
CA GLN A 25 -16.85 -16.30 5.57
C GLN A 25 -16.52 -16.08 7.07
N MET A 26 -15.55 -16.80 7.58
CA MET A 26 -15.03 -16.67 8.95
C MET A 26 -13.94 -15.61 9.07
N GLY A 27 -13.55 -14.93 8.00
CA GLY A 27 -12.44 -13.98 7.96
C GLY A 27 -11.06 -14.64 8.11
N LEU A 28 -10.93 -15.92 7.78
CA LEU A 28 -9.69 -16.67 7.86
C LEU A 28 -9.01 -16.70 6.48
N ARG A 29 -7.68 -16.70 6.48
CA ARG A 29 -6.90 -16.85 5.24
C ARG A 29 -6.95 -18.28 4.73
N SER A 30 -6.87 -18.47 3.42
CA SER A 30 -6.67 -19.78 2.81
C SER A 30 -5.36 -20.41 3.31
N ILE A 31 -5.37 -21.72 3.56
CA ILE A 31 -4.14 -22.48 3.91
C ILE A 31 -3.35 -22.78 2.64
N ILE A 32 -4.02 -22.93 1.51
CA ILE A 32 -3.38 -23.15 0.22
C ILE A 32 -3.14 -21.78 -0.39
N PRO A 33 -1.88 -21.39 -0.63
CA PRO A 33 -1.62 -20.18 -1.38
C PRO A 33 -2.34 -20.29 -2.74
N GLU A 34 -3.27 -19.39 -3.03
CA GLU A 34 -3.80 -19.29 -4.38
C GLU A 34 -2.60 -19.14 -5.32
N GLN A 35 -2.53 -20.00 -6.31
CA GLN A 35 -1.58 -19.80 -7.40
C GLN A 35 -2.06 -18.59 -8.17
N ILE A 36 -1.62 -17.41 -7.72
CA ILE A 36 -1.81 -16.19 -8.48
C ILE A 36 -1.07 -16.42 -9.79
N GLN A 37 -1.80 -16.62 -10.86
CA GLN A 37 -1.22 -16.57 -12.19
C GLN A 37 -0.75 -15.14 -12.40
N ILE A 38 0.54 -14.92 -12.19
CA ILE A 38 1.18 -13.64 -12.53
C ILE A 38 1.11 -13.59 -14.05
N PRO A 39 0.31 -12.66 -14.64
CA PRO A 39 0.28 -12.56 -16.09
C PRO A 39 1.68 -12.26 -16.57
N GLU A 40 2.13 -12.98 -17.61
CA GLU A 40 3.40 -12.64 -18.26
C GLU A 40 3.34 -11.18 -18.71
N ILE A 41 4.36 -10.43 -18.36
CA ILE A 41 4.49 -9.02 -18.76
C ILE A 41 4.80 -9.01 -20.27
N THR A 42 3.77 -9.16 -21.08
CA THR A 42 3.85 -9.05 -22.54
C THR A 42 3.59 -7.59 -22.93
N GLY A 43 4.58 -6.75 -22.88
CA GLY A 43 4.44 -5.36 -23.33
C GLY A 43 5.77 -4.71 -23.62
N ASN A 44 5.82 -3.96 -24.72
CA ASN A 44 6.99 -3.16 -25.07
C ASN A 44 7.21 -2.08 -24.01
N SER A 45 8.47 -1.83 -23.68
CA SER A 45 8.88 -0.75 -22.76
C SER A 45 8.45 0.66 -23.23
N GLU A 46 8.01 0.78 -24.48
CA GLU A 46 7.54 2.03 -25.08
C GLU A 46 6.26 2.58 -24.46
N ASP A 47 5.38 1.71 -23.92
CA ASP A 47 4.12 2.10 -23.29
C ASP A 47 4.26 2.38 -21.79
N ALA A 48 5.45 2.33 -21.24
CA ALA A 48 5.68 2.52 -19.82
C ALA A 48 5.44 3.97 -19.40
N VAL A 49 4.51 4.17 -18.45
CA VAL A 49 4.24 5.49 -17.84
C VAL A 49 5.24 5.81 -16.73
N LEU A 50 5.75 4.79 -16.03
CA LEU A 50 6.81 4.92 -15.03
C LEU A 50 8.04 4.16 -15.50
N GLN A 51 9.20 4.80 -15.44
CA GLN A 51 10.48 4.17 -15.70
C GLN A 51 11.47 4.54 -14.59
N VAL A 52 12.12 3.53 -14.05
CA VAL A 52 13.21 3.65 -13.09
C VAL A 52 14.45 3.10 -13.75
N CYS A 53 15.49 3.91 -13.84
CA CYS A 53 16.71 3.56 -14.54
C CYS A 53 17.92 3.66 -13.62
N ASN A 54 18.61 2.53 -13.43
CA ASN A 54 19.87 2.41 -12.68
C ASN A 54 19.80 3.06 -11.26
N LEU A 55 18.64 2.93 -10.61
CA LEU A 55 18.45 3.51 -9.28
C LEU A 55 19.32 2.79 -8.27
N SER A 56 20.09 3.56 -7.49
CA SER A 56 20.97 3.02 -6.46
C SER A 56 20.83 3.85 -5.19
N CYS A 57 20.87 3.20 -4.03
CA CYS A 57 20.79 3.88 -2.75
C CYS A 57 21.92 3.44 -1.82
N LYS A 58 22.53 4.43 -1.17
CA LYS A 58 23.57 4.24 -0.14
C LYS A 58 23.13 4.93 1.13
N ARG A 59 23.19 4.25 2.26
CA ARG A 59 22.91 4.82 3.58
C ARG A 59 24.15 4.72 4.44
N LYS A 60 24.60 5.86 4.98
CA LYS A 60 25.90 5.97 5.64
C LYS A 60 27.01 5.51 4.68
N LYS A 61 27.73 4.43 5.01
CA LYS A 61 28.79 3.86 4.16
C LYS A 61 28.39 2.57 3.45
N GLN A 62 27.16 2.05 3.70
CA GLN A 62 26.69 0.78 3.17
C GLN A 62 25.80 1.01 1.93
N MET A 63 26.06 0.24 0.87
CA MET A 63 25.17 0.14 -0.28
C MET A 63 23.95 -0.69 0.13
N ILE A 64 22.74 -0.17 -0.09
CA ILE A 64 21.48 -0.87 0.24
C ILE A 64 21.00 -1.62 -0.98
N PHE A 65 20.95 -0.97 -2.14
CA PHE A 65 20.68 -1.59 -3.42
C PHE A 65 21.40 -0.84 -4.54
N GLU A 66 21.61 -1.50 -5.67
CA GLU A 66 22.37 -0.96 -6.77
C GLU A 66 21.77 -1.33 -8.13
N ASN A 67 21.73 -0.35 -9.03
CA ASN A 67 21.35 -0.51 -10.43
C ASN A 67 19.96 -1.13 -10.66
N ILE A 68 18.97 -0.80 -9.83
CA ILE A 68 17.61 -1.29 -10.04
C ILE A 68 16.98 -0.55 -11.20
N CYS A 69 16.44 -1.32 -12.15
CA CYS A 69 15.62 -0.85 -13.25
C CYS A 69 14.22 -1.46 -13.14
N LEU A 70 13.20 -0.66 -13.44
CA LEU A 70 11.80 -1.04 -13.38
C LEU A 70 11.01 -0.22 -14.39
N SER A 71 10.04 -0.82 -15.04
CA SER A 71 9.07 -0.12 -15.88
C SER A 71 7.65 -0.54 -15.49
N ALA A 72 6.71 0.39 -15.55
CA ALA A 72 5.30 0.14 -15.28
C ALA A 72 4.41 0.90 -16.25
N ARG A 73 3.33 0.27 -16.67
CA ARG A 73 2.26 0.87 -17.47
C ARG A 73 1.11 1.32 -16.55
N GLU A 74 0.17 2.04 -17.11
CA GLU A 74 -1.05 2.39 -16.40
C GLU A 74 -1.87 1.12 -16.11
N GLY A 75 -2.26 0.94 -14.83
CA GLY A 75 -2.99 -0.24 -14.36
C GLY A 75 -2.12 -1.43 -13.95
N ASP A 76 -0.81 -1.39 -14.16
CA ASP A 76 0.08 -2.47 -13.70
C ASP A 76 0.13 -2.55 -12.17
N ILE A 77 0.16 -3.78 -11.64
CA ILE A 77 0.42 -4.08 -10.24
C ILE A 77 1.77 -4.78 -10.16
N ILE A 78 2.71 -4.20 -9.42
CA ILE A 78 4.08 -4.71 -9.31
C ILE A 78 4.35 -5.19 -7.90
N GLY A 79 4.67 -6.47 -7.75
CA GLY A 79 5.14 -7.06 -6.50
C GLY A 79 6.66 -6.92 -6.34
N ILE A 80 7.11 -6.33 -5.23
CA ILE A 80 8.53 -6.25 -4.85
C ILE A 80 8.77 -7.27 -3.75
N THR A 81 9.50 -8.32 -4.06
CA THR A 81 9.80 -9.43 -3.14
C THR A 81 11.27 -9.47 -2.78
N GLY A 82 11.60 -10.13 -1.68
CA GLY A 82 12.97 -10.30 -1.21
C GLY A 82 13.02 -10.50 0.31
N GLU A 83 14.16 -10.93 0.82
CA GLU A 83 14.39 -11.17 2.24
C GLU A 83 14.19 -9.90 3.10
N ASN A 84 13.98 -10.11 4.41
CA ASN A 84 13.92 -9.01 5.35
C ASN A 84 15.30 -8.32 5.41
N GLY A 85 15.27 -6.98 5.34
CA GLY A 85 16.51 -6.20 5.26
C GLY A 85 17.10 -6.03 3.86
N ALA A 86 16.54 -6.64 2.80
CA ALA A 86 17.02 -6.49 1.43
C ALA A 86 16.90 -5.07 0.84
N GLY A 87 16.23 -4.15 1.55
CA GLY A 87 16.11 -2.75 1.12
C GLY A 87 14.78 -2.41 0.42
N LYS A 88 13.75 -3.28 0.49
CA LYS A 88 12.43 -3.04 -0.11
C LYS A 88 11.83 -1.69 0.29
N SER A 89 11.67 -1.44 1.59
CA SER A 89 11.14 -0.17 2.10
C SER A 89 12.04 1.02 1.74
N THR A 90 13.36 0.82 1.70
CA THR A 90 14.31 1.85 1.23
C THR A 90 14.07 2.20 -0.23
N PHE A 91 13.83 1.20 -1.08
CA PHE A 91 13.51 1.40 -2.49
C PHE A 91 12.18 2.14 -2.65
N CYS A 92 11.13 1.74 -1.92
CA CYS A 92 9.84 2.42 -1.89
C CYS A 92 9.97 3.90 -1.47
N ASN A 93 10.76 4.18 -0.42
CA ASN A 93 11.04 5.54 0.02
C ASN A 93 11.80 6.36 -1.03
N CYS A 94 12.72 5.74 -1.76
CA CYS A 94 13.40 6.40 -2.88
C CYS A 94 12.43 6.69 -4.02
N LEU A 95 11.52 5.79 -4.36
CA LEU A 95 10.48 6.01 -5.37
C LEU A 95 9.59 7.20 -5.01
N CYS A 96 9.11 7.24 -3.77
CA CYS A 96 8.26 8.34 -3.28
C CYS A 96 9.01 9.68 -3.16
N GLY A 97 10.33 9.71 -3.25
CA GLY A 97 11.13 10.92 -3.01
C GLY A 97 11.29 11.30 -1.55
N LEU A 98 10.98 10.39 -0.63
CA LEU A 98 11.19 10.55 0.81
C LEU A 98 12.65 10.29 1.21
N LEU A 99 13.36 9.52 0.39
CA LEU A 99 14.78 9.25 0.55
C LEU A 99 15.52 9.57 -0.75
N ARG A 100 16.69 10.23 -0.61
CA ARG A 100 17.53 10.56 -1.75
C ARG A 100 18.26 9.33 -2.26
N SER A 101 18.16 9.06 -3.56
CA SER A 101 18.96 8.06 -4.26
C SER A 101 20.39 8.57 -4.48
N LYS A 102 21.36 7.64 -4.53
CA LYS A 102 22.74 7.95 -4.88
C LYS A 102 22.89 8.26 -6.36
N ASN A 103 22.32 7.40 -7.20
CA ASN A 103 22.35 7.47 -8.66
C ASN A 103 20.98 7.05 -9.20
N GLY A 104 20.83 7.21 -10.51
CA GLY A 104 19.66 6.77 -11.27
C GLY A 104 18.64 7.86 -11.49
N GLU A 105 17.65 7.50 -12.27
CA GLU A 105 16.59 8.41 -12.71
C GLU A 105 15.23 7.74 -12.56
N ILE A 106 14.24 8.55 -12.26
CA ILE A 106 12.83 8.13 -12.26
C ILE A 106 12.10 9.07 -13.20
N LEU A 107 11.48 8.48 -14.22
CA LEU A 107 10.72 9.21 -15.24
C LEU A 107 9.24 8.82 -15.13
N TYR A 108 8.37 9.79 -15.35
CA TYR A 108 6.93 9.59 -15.51
C TYR A 108 6.48 10.23 -16.81
N LYS A 109 5.87 9.42 -17.70
CA LYS A 109 5.46 9.82 -19.04
C LYS A 109 6.64 10.51 -19.78
N GLY A 110 7.83 9.88 -19.73
CA GLY A 110 9.06 10.36 -20.35
C GLY A 110 9.73 11.57 -19.67
N LYS A 111 9.15 12.15 -18.63
CA LYS A 111 9.72 13.31 -17.93
C LYS A 111 10.40 12.89 -16.62
N LYS A 112 11.67 13.29 -16.46
CA LYS A 112 12.43 13.05 -15.22
C LYS A 112 11.79 13.78 -14.03
N LEU A 113 11.58 13.04 -12.94
CA LEU A 113 10.97 13.55 -11.74
C LEU A 113 12.02 13.99 -10.70
N SER A 114 11.87 15.20 -10.17
CA SER A 114 12.57 15.62 -8.95
C SER A 114 11.98 14.92 -7.72
N GLU A 115 12.70 14.92 -6.58
CA GLU A 115 12.19 14.38 -5.31
C GLU A 115 10.84 15.00 -4.93
N LYS A 116 10.73 16.33 -5.01
CA LYS A 116 9.48 17.06 -4.74
C LYS A 116 8.34 16.69 -5.71
N ALA A 117 8.64 16.42 -6.97
CA ALA A 117 7.64 15.98 -7.94
C ALA A 117 7.15 14.56 -7.62
N ARG A 118 8.05 13.69 -7.15
CA ARG A 118 7.72 12.32 -6.73
C ARG A 118 6.80 12.31 -5.52
N THR A 119 7.07 13.09 -4.46
CA THR A 119 6.18 13.17 -3.29
C THR A 119 4.77 13.64 -3.63
N LYS A 120 4.60 14.41 -4.70
CA LYS A 120 3.27 14.80 -5.19
C LYS A 120 2.58 13.70 -5.99
N LEU A 121 3.34 12.92 -6.77
CA LEU A 121 2.82 11.92 -7.69
C LEU A 121 2.51 10.59 -6.99
N PHE A 122 3.37 10.18 -6.06
CA PHE A 122 3.25 8.91 -5.33
C PHE A 122 2.46 9.09 -4.04
N GLY A 123 1.60 8.13 -3.73
CA GLY A 123 1.04 7.89 -2.41
C GLY A 123 1.69 6.65 -1.81
N MET A 124 2.00 6.70 -0.53
CA MET A 124 2.59 5.56 0.19
C MET A 124 1.76 5.22 1.41
N VAL A 125 1.43 3.95 1.55
CA VAL A 125 0.90 3.36 2.78
C VAL A 125 2.07 2.66 3.46
N MET A 126 2.44 3.15 4.63
CA MET A 126 3.60 2.66 5.38
C MET A 126 3.26 1.37 6.12
N GLN A 127 4.26 0.55 6.40
CA GLN A 127 4.15 -0.63 7.26
C GLN A 127 3.59 -0.26 8.65
N GLU A 128 4.11 0.81 9.25
CA GLU A 128 3.65 1.38 10.53
C GLU A 128 2.64 2.51 10.29
N VAL A 129 1.39 2.16 10.00
CA VAL A 129 0.33 3.14 9.66
C VAL A 129 0.05 4.15 10.78
N ASN A 130 0.40 3.83 12.03
CA ASN A 130 0.23 4.75 13.16
C ASN A 130 1.06 6.03 12.99
N HIS A 131 2.16 5.98 12.26
CA HIS A 131 2.99 7.14 11.95
C HIS A 131 2.44 8.00 10.81
N GLN A 132 1.32 7.61 10.23
CA GLN A 132 0.73 8.26 9.07
C GLN A 132 -0.62 8.92 9.40
N LEU A 133 -1.23 8.57 10.54
CA LEU A 133 -2.54 9.05 10.97
C LEU A 133 -2.37 10.10 12.08
N PHE A 134 -2.81 11.33 11.82
CA PHE A 134 -2.55 12.49 12.67
C PHE A 134 -3.80 13.26 13.09
N SER A 135 -4.94 13.03 12.42
CA SER A 135 -6.17 13.78 12.68
C SER A 135 -6.89 13.29 13.92
N ASP A 136 -7.78 14.12 14.39
CA ASP A 136 -8.69 13.85 15.51
C ASP A 136 -9.87 12.94 15.13
N SER A 137 -10.16 12.79 13.83
CA SER A 137 -11.20 11.89 13.34
C SER A 137 -10.84 11.20 12.03
N VAL A 138 -11.47 10.04 11.79
CA VAL A 138 -11.35 9.28 10.54
C VAL A 138 -11.73 10.12 9.32
N LYS A 139 -12.79 10.93 9.42
CA LYS A 139 -13.23 11.86 8.38
C LYS A 139 -12.16 12.90 8.10
N ASN A 140 -11.57 13.48 9.13
CA ASN A 140 -10.55 14.51 8.99
C ASN A 140 -9.24 13.97 8.42
N GLU A 141 -8.90 12.68 8.61
CA GLU A 141 -7.78 12.04 7.90
C GLU A 141 -7.99 12.07 6.38
N CYS A 142 -9.21 11.84 5.91
CA CYS A 142 -9.52 11.94 4.48
C CYS A 142 -9.44 13.39 3.98
N LEU A 143 -9.89 14.36 4.77
CA LEU A 143 -9.80 15.80 4.46
C LEU A 143 -8.35 16.29 4.39
N LEU A 144 -7.46 15.82 5.26
CA LEU A 144 -6.04 16.15 5.18
C LEU A 144 -5.40 15.74 3.83
N ALA A 145 -5.86 14.64 3.25
CA ALA A 145 -5.38 14.18 1.96
C ALA A 145 -5.92 15.01 0.79
N ASN A 146 -7.14 15.55 0.95
CA ASN A 146 -7.79 16.39 -0.05
C ASN A 146 -8.80 17.33 0.63
N GLU A 147 -8.38 18.56 0.92
CA GLU A 147 -9.16 19.59 1.59
C GLU A 147 -10.43 20.00 0.81
N GLU A 148 -10.44 19.82 -0.52
CA GLU A 148 -11.58 20.12 -1.38
C GLU A 148 -12.56 18.96 -1.56
N ALA A 149 -12.33 17.83 -0.88
CA ALA A 149 -13.20 16.67 -1.01
C ALA A 149 -14.59 16.96 -0.42
N SER A 150 -15.65 16.68 -1.19
CA SER A 150 -17.01 16.79 -0.69
C SER A 150 -17.29 15.76 0.38
N GLU A 151 -18.18 16.08 1.32
CA GLU A 151 -18.60 15.15 2.37
C GLU A 151 -19.15 13.84 1.80
N GLN A 152 -19.88 13.91 0.69
CA GLN A 152 -20.41 12.73 0.01
C GLN A 152 -19.28 11.83 -0.49
N LYS A 153 -18.24 12.40 -1.12
CA LYS A 153 -17.09 11.64 -1.61
C LYS A 153 -16.34 10.93 -0.47
N ILE A 154 -16.19 11.60 0.67
CA ILE A 154 -15.57 11.00 1.85
C ILE A 154 -16.42 9.86 2.37
N ARG A 155 -17.73 10.05 2.51
CA ARG A 155 -18.68 9.04 2.97
C ARG A 155 -18.66 7.80 2.07
N ASP A 156 -18.79 7.98 0.75
CA ASP A 156 -18.76 6.89 -0.23
C ASP A 156 -17.46 6.09 -0.17
N LEU A 157 -16.33 6.77 0.08
CA LEU A 157 -15.05 6.10 0.23
C LEU A 157 -14.96 5.33 1.54
N LEU A 158 -15.37 5.93 2.66
CA LEU A 158 -15.37 5.26 3.97
C LEU A 158 -16.31 4.05 3.99
N GLU A 159 -17.46 4.13 3.31
CA GLU A 159 -18.39 3.01 3.16
C GLU A 159 -17.73 1.84 2.42
N LYS A 160 -17.04 2.09 1.29
CA LYS A 160 -16.31 1.07 0.53
C LYS A 160 -15.24 0.32 1.34
N PHE A 161 -14.74 0.95 2.39
CA PHE A 161 -13.70 0.40 3.26
C PHE A 161 -14.24 -0.04 4.64
N ASP A 162 -15.57 -0.13 4.82
CA ASP A 162 -16.24 -0.47 6.08
C ASP A 162 -15.82 0.42 7.27
N LEU A 163 -15.63 1.70 7.01
CA LEU A 163 -15.17 2.68 8.01
C LEU A 163 -16.20 3.79 8.29
N GLU A 164 -17.34 3.85 7.58
CA GLU A 164 -18.31 4.93 7.70
C GLU A 164 -18.79 5.15 9.14
N LYS A 165 -19.09 4.06 9.85
CA LYS A 165 -19.54 4.11 11.26
C LYS A 165 -18.52 4.69 12.22
N TYR A 166 -17.26 4.81 11.79
CA TYR A 166 -16.16 5.36 12.59
C TYR A 166 -15.79 6.78 12.14
N ALA A 167 -16.53 7.40 11.23
CA ALA A 167 -16.17 8.68 10.62
C ALA A 167 -15.79 9.77 11.63
N GLU A 168 -16.55 9.89 12.72
CA GLU A 168 -16.35 10.90 13.76
C GLU A 168 -15.43 10.42 14.91
N TYR A 169 -14.91 9.19 14.84
CA TYR A 169 -14.07 8.66 15.90
C TYR A 169 -12.58 8.92 15.62
N HIS A 170 -11.82 9.02 16.71
CA HIS A 170 -10.36 9.16 16.60
C HIS A 170 -9.72 7.89 15.98
N PRO A 171 -8.78 8.01 15.02
CA PRO A 171 -8.16 6.87 14.34
C PRO A 171 -7.56 5.82 15.29
N MET A 172 -7.08 6.21 16.45
CA MET A 172 -6.43 5.30 17.40
C MET A 172 -7.38 4.29 18.05
N ILE A 173 -8.71 4.47 17.98
CA ILE A 173 -9.67 3.47 18.46
C ILE A 173 -9.87 2.31 17.47
N LEU A 174 -9.46 2.51 16.23
CA LEU A 174 -9.56 1.52 15.18
C LEU A 174 -8.63 0.33 15.44
N SER A 175 -9.04 -0.87 15.03
CA SER A 175 -8.14 -2.02 14.98
C SER A 175 -7.00 -1.81 13.96
N GLY A 176 -5.93 -2.63 14.03
CA GLY A 176 -4.81 -2.54 13.10
C GLY A 176 -5.25 -2.58 11.64
N GLY A 177 -6.08 -3.54 11.25
CA GLY A 177 -6.60 -3.65 9.89
C GLY A 177 -7.50 -2.48 9.48
N GLN A 178 -8.29 -1.93 10.43
CA GLN A 178 -9.09 -0.73 10.15
C GLN A 178 -8.22 0.51 9.94
N ARG A 179 -7.16 0.70 10.74
CA ARG A 179 -6.19 1.78 10.52
C ARG A 179 -5.50 1.66 9.17
N GLN A 180 -5.17 0.42 8.76
CA GLN A 180 -4.58 0.20 7.45
C GLN A 180 -5.54 0.56 6.32
N ARG A 181 -6.83 0.16 6.41
CA ARG A 181 -7.84 0.58 5.44
C ARG A 181 -8.01 2.11 5.41
N LEU A 182 -7.93 2.78 6.56
CA LEU A 182 -7.97 4.25 6.63
C LEU A 182 -6.76 4.88 5.92
N ALA A 183 -5.56 4.36 6.11
CA ALA A 183 -4.37 4.85 5.40
C ALA A 183 -4.49 4.66 3.87
N ILE A 184 -5.12 3.58 3.43
CA ILE A 184 -5.44 3.37 2.01
C ILE A 184 -6.47 4.41 1.53
N CYS A 185 -7.54 4.66 2.30
CA CYS A 185 -8.52 5.71 2.00
C CYS A 185 -7.84 7.08 1.83
N GLN A 186 -6.94 7.43 2.75
CA GLN A 186 -6.15 8.66 2.69
C GLN A 186 -5.32 8.75 1.40
N ALA A 187 -4.61 7.67 1.04
CA ALA A 187 -3.80 7.63 -0.17
C ALA A 187 -4.65 7.77 -1.45
N VAL A 188 -5.81 7.11 -1.50
CA VAL A 188 -6.77 7.20 -2.62
C VAL A 188 -7.40 8.59 -2.70
N MET A 189 -7.81 9.16 -1.55
CA MET A 189 -8.42 10.49 -1.48
C MET A 189 -7.47 11.58 -1.98
N GLY A 190 -6.17 11.43 -1.71
CA GLY A 190 -5.12 12.33 -2.17
C GLY A 190 -4.92 12.37 -3.70
N GLY A 191 -5.63 11.56 -4.47
CA GLY A 191 -5.61 11.57 -5.95
C GLY A 191 -4.24 11.25 -6.54
N LYS A 192 -3.43 10.50 -5.83
CA LYS A 192 -2.11 10.10 -6.28
C LYS A 192 -2.20 9.20 -7.52
N LYS A 193 -1.23 9.33 -8.41
CA LYS A 193 -1.20 8.56 -9.66
C LYS A 193 -0.57 7.18 -9.51
N LEU A 194 0.29 7.04 -8.51
CA LEU A 194 1.03 5.83 -8.20
C LEU A 194 0.90 5.55 -6.70
N LEU A 195 0.48 4.36 -6.34
CA LEU A 195 0.32 3.94 -4.95
C LEU A 195 1.37 2.89 -4.62
N ILE A 196 2.02 3.04 -3.48
CA ILE A 196 2.98 2.09 -2.94
C ILE A 196 2.45 1.59 -1.61
N PHE A 197 2.41 0.29 -1.43
CA PHE A 197 2.04 -0.37 -0.19
C PHE A 197 3.26 -1.10 0.36
N ASP A 198 3.74 -0.69 1.52
CA ASP A 198 4.90 -1.32 2.19
C ASP A 198 4.38 -2.33 3.21
N GLU A 199 4.47 -3.63 2.88
CA GLU A 199 3.97 -4.75 3.68
C GLU A 199 2.49 -4.61 4.11
N PRO A 200 1.54 -4.48 3.15
CA PRO A 200 0.13 -4.39 3.48
C PRO A 200 -0.34 -5.74 4.05
N THR A 201 -0.84 -5.76 5.28
CA THR A 201 -1.33 -6.97 5.98
C THR A 201 -2.85 -7.05 6.03
#